data_4aff9cbe6ff1528496b81fac9756a374
#
_entry.id   4aff9cbe6ff1528496b81fac9756a374
#
_cell.length_a   1.000
_cell.length_b   1.000
_cell.length_c   1.000
_cell.angle_alpha   90.00
_cell.angle_beta   90.00
_cell.angle_gamma   90.00
#
_symmetry.space_group_name_H-M   'P 1'
#
loop_
_entity.id
_entity.type
_entity.pdbx_description
1 polymer ?
#
loop_
_entity_poly.entity_id
_entity_poly.type
_entity_poly.pdbx_seq_one_letter_code
_entity_poly.pdbx_strand_id
1 'polypeptide(L)'
;MSKIKKLASLIAYNKGFELFITGIIILNSVLIGVETYTDNLTVKMIQQGILYIFTFEILMRFIAARSIKEFFCDGWNVFDLTLVLIGFIPETLFASASMMTALRVLRVFRILRLLRTSKEIKLIVMVLVKSMTSMFYNLILFLIFVYLYAIAGVSMFRLPDPTTLEGEQLAKYEKLMEVAPNAPSNSPDPFGDLGEAIFTLFRELTGEDWTDLRYNHITASEYGLIHVNSAVITTYHVSWFCLAAFLLLNLVTGAVINNYQIAIDEVDEKKKDEKKKDKSDSSKE
;
A
#
# COMPACT_ATOMS: atom_id res chain seq x y z
N MET A 1 36.93 0.60 19.95
CA MET A 1 35.61 1.27 20.14
C MET A 1 35.75 2.31 21.25
N SER A 2 35.23 3.52 21.05
CA SER A 2 35.20 4.53 22.12
C SER A 2 34.31 4.04 23.27
N LYS A 3 34.60 4.50 24.52
CA LYS A 3 33.78 4.15 25.70
C LYS A 3 32.29 4.45 25.48
N ILE A 4 32.01 5.53 24.74
CA ILE A 4 30.64 5.97 24.38
C ILE A 4 29.94 4.93 23.50
N LYS A 5 30.63 4.41 22.48
CA LYS A 5 30.03 3.36 21.60
C LYS A 5 29.71 2.07 22.36
N LYS A 6 30.59 1.68 23.29
CA LYS A 6 30.37 0.50 24.12
C LYS A 6 29.17 0.67 25.06
N LEU A 7 29.01 1.85 25.66
CA LEU A 7 27.86 2.16 26.49
C LEU A 7 26.55 2.21 25.67
N ALA A 8 26.57 2.87 24.52
CA ALA A 8 25.41 2.94 23.61
C ALA A 8 24.98 1.54 23.14
N SER A 9 25.93 0.65 22.83
CA SER A 9 25.59 -0.73 22.43
C SER A 9 25.02 -1.55 23.59
N LEU A 10 25.51 -1.36 24.81
CA LEU A 10 24.95 -2.00 26.00
C LEU A 10 23.50 -1.59 26.28
N ILE A 11 23.17 -0.32 26.04
CA ILE A 11 21.79 0.18 26.20
C ILE A 11 20.93 -0.29 25.04
N ALA A 12 21.34 -0.02 23.79
CA ALA A 12 20.52 -0.23 22.60
C ALA A 12 20.13 -1.72 22.37
N TYR A 13 21.00 -2.67 22.78
CA TYR A 13 20.78 -4.12 22.61
C TYR A 13 20.48 -4.85 23.93
N ASN A 14 20.11 -4.11 24.98
CA ASN A 14 19.66 -4.69 26.23
C ASN A 14 18.21 -5.18 26.09
N LYS A 15 17.95 -6.43 26.46
CA LYS A 15 16.60 -7.03 26.40
C LYS A 15 15.54 -6.23 27.20
N GLY A 16 15.94 -5.70 28.36
CA GLY A 16 15.04 -4.87 29.19
C GLY A 16 14.69 -3.55 28.51
N PHE A 17 15.66 -2.92 27.84
CA PHE A 17 15.44 -1.70 27.07
C PHE A 17 14.56 -1.97 25.83
N GLU A 18 14.79 -3.07 25.11
CA GLU A 18 13.94 -3.48 23.99
C GLU A 18 12.49 -3.73 24.43
N LEU A 19 12.28 -4.41 25.57
CA LEU A 19 10.95 -4.64 26.12
C LEU A 19 10.27 -3.33 26.54
N PHE A 20 11.00 -2.42 27.16
CA PHE A 20 10.52 -1.09 27.52
C PHE A 20 10.07 -0.31 26.28
N ILE A 21 10.90 -0.26 25.24
CA ILE A 21 10.56 0.42 23.97
C ILE A 21 9.33 -0.24 23.32
N THR A 22 9.23 -1.57 23.35
CA THR A 22 8.03 -2.27 22.86
C THR A 22 6.77 -1.85 23.63
N GLY A 23 6.83 -1.75 24.94
CA GLY A 23 5.73 -1.24 25.76
C GLY A 23 5.34 0.20 25.40
N ILE A 24 6.32 1.08 25.16
CA ILE A 24 6.09 2.46 24.71
C ILE A 24 5.44 2.49 23.31
N ILE A 25 5.84 1.61 22.38
CA ILE A 25 5.21 1.50 21.06
C ILE A 25 3.74 1.12 21.19
N ILE A 26 3.42 0.11 22.02
CA ILE A 26 2.04 -0.33 22.27
C ILE A 26 1.23 0.82 22.88
N LEU A 27 1.76 1.48 23.91
CA LEU A 27 1.10 2.62 24.53
C LEU A 27 0.81 3.75 23.53
N ASN A 28 1.81 4.10 22.72
CA ASN A 28 1.65 5.11 21.67
C ASN A 28 0.57 4.73 20.64
N SER A 29 0.51 3.45 20.27
CA SER A 29 -0.50 2.95 19.32
C SER A 29 -1.92 3.08 19.88
N VAL A 30 -2.10 2.79 21.18
CA VAL A 30 -3.38 2.99 21.87
C VAL A 30 -3.74 4.47 21.94
N LEU A 31 -2.77 5.35 22.26
CA LEU A 31 -2.99 6.80 22.35
C LEU A 31 -3.36 7.41 20.99
N ILE A 32 -2.77 6.94 19.89
CA ILE A 32 -3.17 7.34 18.52
C ILE A 32 -4.64 6.94 18.27
N GLY A 33 -5.06 5.75 18.70
CA GLY A 33 -6.46 5.34 18.62
C GLY A 33 -7.38 6.23 19.46
N VAL A 34 -7.00 6.58 20.69
CA VAL A 34 -7.77 7.47 21.55
C VAL A 34 -7.89 8.88 20.94
N GLU A 35 -6.84 9.39 20.29
CA GLU A 35 -6.84 10.70 19.64
C GLU A 35 -7.90 10.81 18.53
N THR A 36 -8.34 9.70 17.93
CA THR A 36 -9.42 9.71 16.93
C THR A 36 -10.80 10.07 17.53
N TYR A 37 -10.97 9.87 18.84
CA TYR A 37 -12.22 10.15 19.56
C TYR A 37 -12.19 11.46 20.35
N THR A 38 -10.99 11.92 20.76
CA THR A 38 -10.86 13.08 21.65
C THR A 38 -9.65 13.93 21.25
N ASP A 39 -9.88 15.23 21.08
CA ASP A 39 -8.79 16.21 20.92
C ASP A 39 -8.29 16.69 22.30
N ASN A 40 -7.58 15.83 23.03
CA ASN A 40 -7.10 16.11 24.37
C ASN A 40 -5.63 16.54 24.38
N LEU A 41 -5.37 17.71 24.92
CA LEU A 41 -4.01 18.27 25.05
C LEU A 41 -3.06 17.32 25.80
N THR A 42 -3.56 16.64 26.84
CA THR A 42 -2.75 15.70 27.62
C THR A 42 -2.26 14.53 26.78
N VAL A 43 -3.13 13.99 25.90
CA VAL A 43 -2.74 12.91 24.96
C VAL A 43 -1.63 13.39 24.02
N LYS A 44 -1.77 14.60 23.46
CA LYS A 44 -0.74 15.19 22.58
C LYS A 44 0.58 15.41 23.32
N MET A 45 0.56 15.87 24.57
CA MET A 45 1.78 16.04 25.37
C MET A 45 2.48 14.71 25.65
N ILE A 46 1.72 13.65 25.99
CA ILE A 46 2.28 12.30 26.19
C ILE A 46 2.90 11.78 24.90
N GLN A 47 2.22 11.91 23.76
CA GLN A 47 2.76 11.50 22.46
C GLN A 47 4.04 12.26 22.08
N GLN A 48 4.12 13.55 22.42
CA GLN A 48 5.35 14.33 22.23
C GLN A 48 6.50 13.81 23.11
N GLY A 49 6.21 13.46 24.37
CA GLY A 49 7.18 12.81 25.25
C GLY A 49 7.66 11.47 24.70
N ILE A 50 6.75 10.66 24.18
CA ILE A 50 7.07 9.38 23.51
C ILE A 50 7.96 9.60 22.27
N LEU A 51 7.72 10.65 21.49
CA LEU A 51 8.58 11.00 20.36
C LEU A 51 10.04 11.26 20.77
N TYR A 52 10.25 11.93 21.90
CA TYR A 52 11.62 12.13 22.44
C TYR A 52 12.25 10.82 22.90
N ILE A 53 11.48 9.88 23.48
CA ILE A 53 11.96 8.55 23.83
C ILE A 53 12.43 7.79 22.57
N PHE A 54 11.65 7.83 21.51
CA PHE A 54 12.03 7.22 20.23
C PHE A 54 13.24 7.89 19.59
N THR A 55 13.36 9.22 19.72
CA THR A 55 14.54 9.93 19.26
C THR A 55 15.80 9.47 20.00
N PHE A 56 15.69 9.33 21.32
CA PHE A 56 16.77 8.81 22.15
C PHE A 56 17.16 7.37 21.73
N GLU A 57 16.20 6.50 21.52
CA GLU A 57 16.42 5.13 21.04
C GLU A 57 17.22 5.10 19.73
N ILE A 58 16.78 5.88 18.72
CA ILE A 58 17.44 5.96 17.43
C ILE A 58 18.85 6.51 17.54
N LEU A 59 19.05 7.55 18.36
CA LEU A 59 20.38 8.10 18.62
C LEU A 59 21.32 7.07 19.26
N MET A 60 20.82 6.28 20.24
CA MET A 60 21.62 5.21 20.84
C MET A 60 22.01 4.14 19.82
N ARG A 61 21.09 3.73 18.92
CA ARG A 61 21.40 2.80 17.83
C ARG A 61 22.39 3.37 16.82
N PHE A 62 22.22 4.63 16.46
CA PHE A 62 23.16 5.31 15.55
C PHE A 62 24.59 5.39 16.12
N ILE A 63 24.73 5.72 17.41
CA ILE A 63 26.04 5.76 18.10
C ILE A 63 26.62 4.35 18.25
N ALA A 64 25.76 3.33 18.50
CA ALA A 64 26.16 1.94 18.66
C ALA A 64 26.66 1.31 17.35
N ALA A 65 26.18 1.76 16.21
CA ALA A 65 26.58 1.25 14.90
C ALA A 65 28.09 1.42 14.65
N ARG A 66 28.71 0.44 14.01
CA ARG A 66 30.17 0.47 13.70
C ARG A 66 30.52 1.60 12.73
N SER A 67 29.62 1.83 11.76
CA SER A 67 29.75 2.89 10.76
C SER A 67 28.38 3.48 10.39
N ILE A 68 28.39 4.70 9.85
CA ILE A 68 27.19 5.34 9.29
C ILE A 68 26.54 4.44 8.22
N LYS A 69 27.36 3.82 7.37
CA LYS A 69 26.88 2.92 6.32
C LYS A 69 26.14 1.72 6.90
N GLU A 70 26.65 1.11 7.97
CA GLU A 70 26.00 -0.02 8.64
C GLU A 70 24.62 0.36 9.19
N PHE A 71 24.48 1.55 9.77
CA PHE A 71 23.19 2.03 10.28
C PHE A 71 22.15 2.19 9.15
N PHE A 72 22.55 2.78 8.01
CA PHE A 72 21.65 3.00 6.87
C PHE A 72 21.44 1.75 6.00
N CYS A 73 22.26 0.71 6.13
CA CYS A 73 22.01 -0.59 5.49
C CYS A 73 20.95 -1.41 6.22
N ASP A 74 20.66 -1.12 7.47
CA ASP A 74 19.54 -1.75 8.19
C ASP A 74 18.24 -1.00 7.90
N GLY A 75 17.36 -1.62 7.08
CA GLY A 75 16.08 -1.04 6.70
C GLY A 75 15.18 -0.68 7.89
N TRP A 76 15.27 -1.40 9.02
CA TRP A 76 14.50 -1.08 10.22
C TRP A 76 14.98 0.19 10.91
N ASN A 77 16.29 0.45 10.92
CA ASN A 77 16.82 1.67 11.47
C ASN A 77 16.44 2.89 10.62
N VAL A 78 16.49 2.75 9.29
CA VAL A 78 16.04 3.80 8.35
C VAL A 78 14.55 4.07 8.51
N PHE A 79 13.74 3.03 8.62
CA PHE A 79 12.31 3.13 8.84
C PHE A 79 11.98 3.90 10.13
N ASP A 80 12.60 3.52 11.26
CA ASP A 80 12.40 4.20 12.53
C ASP A 80 12.87 5.65 12.51
N LEU A 81 14.02 5.92 11.88
CA LEU A 81 14.51 7.29 11.70
C LEU A 81 13.53 8.14 10.89
N THR A 82 12.99 7.60 9.79
CA THR A 82 12.01 8.31 8.96
C THR A 82 10.76 8.66 9.78
N LEU A 83 10.25 7.73 10.59
CA LEU A 83 9.08 7.98 11.45
C LEU A 83 9.35 9.04 12.53
N VAL A 84 10.56 9.08 13.07
CA VAL A 84 10.97 10.14 14.02
C VAL A 84 11.02 11.48 13.31
N LEU A 85 11.67 11.58 12.15
CA LEU A 85 11.77 12.82 11.38
C LEU A 85 10.39 13.39 11.01
N ILE A 86 9.49 12.54 10.49
CA ILE A 86 8.09 12.92 10.22
C ILE A 86 7.41 13.44 11.49
N GLY A 87 7.73 12.85 12.64
CA GLY A 87 7.16 13.25 13.92
C GLY A 87 7.53 14.66 14.37
N PHE A 88 8.67 15.17 13.94
CA PHE A 88 9.12 16.53 14.27
C PHE A 88 8.66 17.59 13.28
N ILE A 89 8.03 17.22 12.16
CA ILE A 89 7.53 18.20 11.20
C ILE A 89 6.37 18.97 11.85
N PRO A 90 6.50 20.29 12.08
CA PRO A 90 5.42 21.09 12.67
C PRO A 90 4.32 21.32 11.62
N GLU A 91 3.06 21.21 12.07
CA GLU A 91 1.89 21.43 11.22
C GLU A 91 1.85 22.84 10.62
N THR A 92 2.47 23.80 11.34
CA THR A 92 2.51 25.22 10.96
C THR A 92 3.35 25.52 9.72
N LEU A 93 4.19 24.58 9.26
CA LEU A 93 4.96 24.75 8.03
C LEU A 93 4.12 24.66 6.75
N PHE A 94 2.89 24.18 6.84
CA PHE A 94 2.04 23.95 5.69
C PHE A 94 0.79 24.80 5.74
N ALA A 95 0.62 25.64 4.72
CA ALA A 95 -0.49 26.58 4.63
C ALA A 95 -1.83 25.93 4.19
N SER A 96 -1.81 24.70 3.60
CA SER A 96 -3.01 24.06 3.11
C SER A 96 -3.57 23.01 4.07
N ALA A 97 -4.89 22.99 4.26
CA ALA A 97 -5.58 22.02 5.10
C ALA A 97 -5.36 20.57 4.65
N SER A 98 -5.21 20.32 3.36
CA SER A 98 -4.93 18.99 2.80
C SER A 98 -3.56 18.47 3.20
N MET A 99 -2.53 19.32 3.20
CA MET A 99 -1.18 18.95 3.66
C MET A 99 -1.14 18.68 5.17
N MET A 100 -1.85 19.47 5.97
CA MET A 100 -1.98 19.23 7.41
C MET A 100 -2.63 17.87 7.69
N THR A 101 -3.66 17.50 6.93
CA THR A 101 -4.30 16.18 7.02
C THR A 101 -3.34 15.06 6.63
N ALA A 102 -2.58 15.22 5.55
CA ALA A 102 -1.57 14.24 5.12
C ALA A 102 -0.50 14.01 6.21
N LEU A 103 0.02 15.07 6.84
CA LEU A 103 0.96 14.94 7.95
C LEU A 103 0.38 14.20 9.17
N ARG A 104 -0.90 14.45 9.46
CA ARG A 104 -1.60 13.73 10.53
C ARG A 104 -1.67 12.23 10.22
N VAL A 105 -2.02 11.86 8.97
CA VAL A 105 -2.01 10.47 8.51
C VAL A 105 -0.60 9.87 8.59
N LEU A 106 0.45 10.59 8.17
CA LEU A 106 1.83 10.11 8.27
C LEU A 106 2.26 9.84 9.72
N ARG A 107 1.73 10.59 10.69
CA ARG A 107 1.98 10.31 12.12
C ARG A 107 1.38 8.99 12.58
N VAL A 108 0.22 8.57 12.00
CA VAL A 108 -0.40 7.27 12.30
C VAL A 108 0.53 6.12 11.93
N PHE A 109 1.39 6.26 10.92
CA PHE A 109 2.36 5.23 10.53
C PHE A 109 3.36 4.86 11.63
N ARG A 110 3.44 5.63 12.74
CA ARG A 110 4.19 5.22 13.94
C ARG A 110 3.71 3.87 14.51
N ILE A 111 2.45 3.50 14.28
CA ILE A 111 1.88 2.19 14.65
C ILE A 111 2.66 1.06 13.95
N LEU A 112 3.16 1.28 12.74
CA LEU A 112 3.92 0.27 12.00
C LEU A 112 5.23 -0.16 12.70
N ARG A 113 5.68 0.59 13.72
CA ARG A 113 6.77 0.13 14.60
C ARG A 113 6.45 -1.17 15.32
N LEU A 114 5.15 -1.50 15.51
CA LEU A 114 4.74 -2.80 16.04
C LEU A 114 5.22 -3.97 15.17
N LEU A 115 5.36 -3.78 13.87
CA LEU A 115 5.89 -4.81 12.95
C LEU A 115 7.30 -5.26 13.31
N ARG A 116 8.03 -4.43 14.05
CA ARG A 116 9.40 -4.70 14.47
C ARG A 116 9.49 -5.42 15.82
N THR A 117 8.42 -5.47 16.62
CA THR A 117 8.46 -5.97 18.00
C THR A 117 8.64 -7.48 18.11
N SER A 118 8.18 -8.25 17.10
CA SER A 118 8.28 -9.70 17.06
C SER A 118 9.20 -10.14 15.92
N LYS A 119 9.97 -11.21 16.18
CA LYS A 119 10.82 -11.86 15.16
C LYS A 119 9.99 -12.48 14.05
N GLU A 120 8.85 -13.04 14.40
CA GLU A 120 7.90 -13.69 13.51
C GLU A 120 7.30 -12.66 12.55
N ILE A 121 6.87 -11.50 13.08
CA ILE A 121 6.34 -10.41 12.25
C ILE A 121 7.42 -9.86 11.32
N LYS A 122 8.65 -9.65 11.80
CA LYS A 122 9.78 -9.24 10.94
C LYS A 122 10.01 -10.22 9.79
N LEU A 123 9.95 -11.53 10.07
CA LEU A 123 10.09 -12.55 9.05
C LEU A 123 8.99 -12.46 7.99
N ILE A 124 7.74 -12.34 8.42
CA ILE A 124 6.59 -12.17 7.51
C ILE A 124 6.77 -10.93 6.63
N VAL A 125 7.12 -9.78 7.20
CA VAL A 125 7.35 -8.55 6.44
C VAL A 125 8.51 -8.72 5.45
N MET A 126 9.60 -9.37 5.85
CA MET A 126 10.73 -9.63 4.97
C MET A 126 10.34 -10.52 3.79
N VAL A 127 9.58 -11.59 4.04
CA VAL A 127 9.08 -12.49 2.99
C VAL A 127 8.15 -11.73 2.03
N LEU A 128 7.24 -10.90 2.56
CA LEU A 128 6.35 -10.07 1.73
C LEU A 128 7.15 -9.13 0.82
N VAL A 129 8.14 -8.40 1.37
CA VAL A 129 8.97 -7.47 0.59
C VAL A 129 9.77 -8.20 -0.48
N LYS A 130 10.37 -9.35 -0.15
CA LYS A 130 11.08 -10.19 -1.14
C LYS A 130 10.15 -10.70 -2.24
N SER A 131 8.93 -11.11 -1.88
CA SER A 131 7.92 -11.58 -2.84
C SER A 131 7.48 -10.46 -3.79
N MET A 132 7.34 -9.23 -3.31
CA MET A 132 6.99 -8.07 -4.15
C MET A 132 8.00 -7.84 -5.28
N THR A 133 9.29 -8.05 -5.01
CA THR A 133 10.34 -7.86 -6.04
C THR A 133 10.16 -8.84 -7.21
N SER A 134 9.82 -10.10 -6.94
CA SER A 134 9.61 -11.11 -7.99
C SER A 134 8.31 -10.89 -8.77
N MET A 135 7.32 -10.23 -8.17
CA MET A 135 6.02 -9.94 -8.78
C MET A 135 6.01 -8.61 -9.58
N PHE A 136 7.07 -7.82 -9.48
CA PHE A 136 7.13 -6.46 -10.03
C PHE A 136 6.82 -6.41 -11.54
N TYR A 137 7.38 -7.33 -12.31
CA TYR A 137 7.13 -7.38 -13.77
C TYR A 137 5.68 -7.76 -14.10
N ASN A 138 5.07 -8.67 -13.33
CA ASN A 138 3.66 -9.02 -13.48
C ASN A 138 2.75 -7.83 -13.14
N LEU A 139 3.11 -7.06 -12.12
CA LEU A 139 2.40 -5.84 -11.76
C LEU A 139 2.51 -4.78 -12.87
N ILE A 140 3.70 -4.58 -13.43
CA ILE A 140 3.88 -3.64 -14.56
C ILE A 140 3.01 -4.08 -15.74
N LEU A 141 3.02 -5.37 -16.09
CA LEU A 141 2.20 -5.90 -17.17
C LEU A 141 0.71 -5.65 -16.92
N PHE A 142 0.24 -5.90 -15.69
CA PHE A 142 -1.12 -5.61 -15.27
C PHE A 142 -1.47 -4.13 -15.45
N LEU A 143 -0.62 -3.21 -14.97
CA LEU A 143 -0.83 -1.76 -15.09
C LEU A 143 -0.85 -1.30 -16.55
N ILE A 144 -0.06 -1.90 -17.44
CA ILE A 144 -0.11 -1.62 -18.88
C ILE A 144 -1.49 -1.99 -19.44
N PHE A 145 -2.04 -3.15 -19.10
CA PHE A 145 -3.37 -3.55 -19.58
C PHE A 145 -4.48 -2.66 -19.00
N VAL A 146 -4.41 -2.31 -17.70
CA VAL A 146 -5.34 -1.35 -17.09
C VAL A 146 -5.33 -0.03 -17.89
N TYR A 147 -4.15 0.49 -18.18
CA TYR A 147 -4.00 1.76 -18.92
C TYR A 147 -4.55 1.67 -20.35
N LEU A 148 -4.24 0.58 -21.07
CA LEU A 148 -4.75 0.36 -22.43
C LEU A 148 -6.29 0.27 -22.47
N TYR A 149 -6.87 -0.52 -21.54
CA TYR A 149 -8.32 -0.62 -21.43
C TYR A 149 -8.96 0.70 -21.00
N ALA A 150 -8.34 1.43 -20.08
CA ALA A 150 -8.84 2.75 -19.67
C ALA A 150 -8.91 3.74 -20.86
N ILE A 151 -7.84 3.84 -21.66
CA ILE A 151 -7.84 4.69 -22.86
C ILE A 151 -8.91 4.23 -23.88
N ALA A 152 -8.99 2.92 -24.12
CA ALA A 152 -10.00 2.38 -25.01
C ALA A 152 -11.42 2.66 -24.48
N GLY A 153 -11.64 2.49 -23.18
CA GLY A 153 -12.92 2.77 -22.52
C GLY A 153 -13.34 4.23 -22.63
N VAL A 154 -12.42 5.18 -22.30
CA VAL A 154 -12.68 6.62 -22.50
C VAL A 154 -13.02 6.93 -23.94
N SER A 155 -12.30 6.35 -24.90
CA SER A 155 -12.54 6.60 -26.33
C SER A 155 -13.90 6.08 -26.82
N MET A 156 -14.40 4.98 -26.22
CA MET A 156 -15.62 4.32 -26.68
C MET A 156 -16.87 4.74 -25.90
N PHE A 157 -16.73 4.97 -24.58
CA PHE A 157 -17.87 5.04 -23.67
C PHE A 157 -18.06 6.38 -22.98
N ARG A 158 -17.14 7.31 -23.15
CA ARG A 158 -17.29 8.66 -22.60
C ARG A 158 -18.61 9.27 -23.06
N LEU A 159 -19.42 9.71 -22.10
CA LEU A 159 -20.68 10.38 -22.37
C LEU A 159 -20.43 11.83 -22.85
N PRO A 160 -21.34 12.39 -23.64
CA PRO A 160 -21.25 13.80 -24.01
C PRO A 160 -21.45 14.70 -22.79
N ASP A 161 -20.81 15.87 -22.79
CA ASP A 161 -20.96 16.86 -21.72
C ASP A 161 -22.42 17.36 -21.66
N PRO A 162 -23.15 17.15 -20.56
CA PRO A 162 -24.54 17.53 -20.42
C PRO A 162 -24.78 19.04 -20.62
N THR A 163 -23.77 19.89 -20.38
CA THR A 163 -23.87 21.32 -20.55
C THR A 163 -23.91 21.73 -22.02
N THR A 164 -23.52 20.84 -22.93
CA THR A 164 -23.51 21.08 -24.40
C THR A 164 -24.71 20.45 -25.09
N LEU A 165 -25.53 19.69 -24.37
CA LEU A 165 -26.70 18.99 -24.90
C LEU A 165 -27.94 19.89 -24.85
N GLU A 166 -28.76 19.81 -25.89
CA GLU A 166 -30.03 20.51 -25.95
C GLU A 166 -31.16 19.63 -26.47
N GLY A 167 -32.40 19.97 -26.10
CA GLY A 167 -33.61 19.34 -26.61
C GLY A 167 -33.67 17.83 -26.32
N GLU A 168 -33.89 17.04 -27.39
CA GLU A 168 -34.07 15.57 -27.25
C GLU A 168 -32.84 14.86 -26.72
N GLN A 169 -31.64 15.35 -27.03
CA GLN A 169 -30.39 14.69 -26.53
C GLN A 169 -30.21 14.91 -25.04
N LEU A 170 -30.53 16.09 -24.53
CA LEU A 170 -30.50 16.34 -23.08
C LEU A 170 -31.53 15.47 -22.36
N ALA A 171 -32.74 15.38 -22.87
CA ALA A 171 -33.78 14.51 -22.28
C ALA A 171 -33.37 13.02 -22.25
N LYS A 172 -32.68 12.55 -23.30
CA LYS A 172 -32.11 11.19 -23.33
C LYS A 172 -31.00 10.98 -22.31
N TYR A 173 -30.13 11.97 -22.14
CA TYR A 173 -29.08 11.94 -21.12
C TYR A 173 -29.69 11.89 -19.72
N GLU A 174 -30.63 12.78 -19.41
CA GLU A 174 -31.34 12.79 -18.11
C GLU A 174 -32.04 11.47 -17.84
N LYS A 175 -32.70 10.90 -18.85
CA LYS A 175 -33.34 9.59 -18.74
C LYS A 175 -32.33 8.46 -18.49
N LEU A 176 -31.11 8.52 -19.13
CA LEU A 176 -30.05 7.55 -18.83
C LEU A 176 -29.64 7.65 -17.36
N MET A 177 -29.46 8.85 -16.83
CA MET A 177 -29.08 9.05 -15.43
C MET A 177 -30.16 8.56 -14.45
N GLU A 178 -31.44 8.60 -14.84
CA GLU A 178 -32.55 8.08 -14.03
C GLU A 178 -32.59 6.55 -13.99
N VAL A 179 -32.30 5.87 -15.11
CA VAL A 179 -32.42 4.42 -15.25
C VAL A 179 -31.11 3.67 -15.01
N ALA A 180 -29.98 4.33 -15.04
CA ALA A 180 -28.67 3.71 -14.86
C ALA A 180 -28.45 3.32 -13.37
N PRO A 181 -28.38 2.04 -13.01
CA PRO A 181 -28.39 1.60 -11.63
C PRO A 181 -27.13 2.04 -10.85
N ASN A 182 -26.00 2.24 -11.52
CA ASN A 182 -24.71 2.58 -10.92
C ASN A 182 -24.08 3.85 -11.54
N ALA A 183 -24.88 4.87 -11.75
CA ALA A 183 -24.45 6.19 -12.13
C ALA A 183 -24.60 7.15 -10.92
N PRO A 184 -23.65 7.16 -9.98
CA PRO A 184 -23.73 8.02 -8.81
C PRO A 184 -23.65 9.49 -9.24
N SER A 185 -24.38 10.36 -8.53
CA SER A 185 -24.40 11.80 -8.82
C SER A 185 -23.02 12.47 -8.84
N ASN A 186 -22.04 11.88 -8.14
CA ASN A 186 -20.67 12.39 -8.05
C ASN A 186 -19.77 11.92 -9.21
N SER A 187 -20.12 10.83 -9.88
CA SER A 187 -19.38 10.29 -11.03
C SER A 187 -20.37 9.62 -11.99
N PRO A 188 -21.18 10.41 -12.72
CA PRO A 188 -22.22 9.87 -13.60
C PRO A 188 -21.67 9.24 -14.88
N ASP A 189 -20.41 9.53 -15.25
CA ASP A 189 -19.73 8.98 -16.40
C ASP A 189 -18.53 8.13 -15.98
N PRO A 190 -18.68 6.79 -15.90
CA PRO A 190 -17.61 5.87 -15.47
C PRO A 190 -16.37 5.87 -16.37
N PHE A 191 -16.47 6.40 -17.58
CA PHE A 191 -15.38 6.56 -18.53
C PHE A 191 -15.19 8.02 -18.99
N GLY A 192 -15.62 8.99 -18.18
CA GLY A 192 -15.54 10.42 -18.48
C GLY A 192 -14.12 10.94 -18.62
N ASP A 193 -13.20 10.39 -17.86
CA ASP A 193 -11.76 10.66 -17.96
C ASP A 193 -10.94 9.44 -17.61
N LEU A 194 -9.60 9.56 -17.71
CA LEU A 194 -8.68 8.45 -17.46
C LEU A 194 -8.71 7.98 -16.00
N GLY A 195 -8.86 8.90 -15.04
CA GLY A 195 -8.91 8.56 -13.61
C GLY A 195 -10.15 7.75 -13.27
N GLU A 196 -11.33 8.21 -13.72
CA GLU A 196 -12.60 7.50 -13.57
C GLU A 196 -12.58 6.15 -14.30
N ALA A 197 -12.00 6.08 -15.49
CA ALA A 197 -11.86 4.83 -16.23
C ALA A 197 -10.99 3.79 -15.49
N ILE A 198 -9.85 4.20 -14.94
CA ILE A 198 -8.99 3.32 -14.14
C ILE A 198 -9.74 2.82 -12.89
N PHE A 199 -10.46 3.70 -12.20
CA PHE A 199 -11.25 3.33 -11.03
C PHE A 199 -12.39 2.37 -11.41
N THR A 200 -13.05 2.61 -12.53
CA THR A 200 -14.11 1.72 -13.06
C THR A 200 -13.57 0.34 -13.39
N LEU A 201 -12.41 0.24 -14.06
CA LEU A 201 -11.74 -1.03 -14.33
C LEU A 201 -11.32 -1.76 -13.05
N PHE A 202 -10.94 -1.01 -12.01
CA PHE A 202 -10.67 -1.61 -10.69
C PHE A 202 -11.95 -2.18 -10.05
N ARG A 203 -13.10 -1.50 -10.16
CA ARG A 203 -14.40 -2.02 -9.71
C ARG A 203 -14.75 -3.31 -10.45
N GLU A 204 -14.65 -3.32 -11.76
CA GLU A 204 -14.88 -4.53 -12.58
C GLU A 204 -13.94 -5.69 -12.23
N LEU A 205 -12.66 -5.40 -11.91
CA LEU A 205 -11.69 -6.41 -11.46
C LEU A 205 -12.14 -7.11 -10.17
N THR A 206 -12.76 -6.38 -9.24
CA THR A 206 -13.31 -6.96 -8.00
C THR A 206 -14.61 -7.76 -8.23
N GLY A 207 -15.13 -7.75 -9.45
CA GLY A 207 -16.39 -8.37 -9.82
C GLY A 207 -17.60 -7.51 -9.51
N GLU A 208 -17.39 -6.26 -9.09
CA GLU A 208 -18.46 -5.32 -8.75
C GLU A 208 -18.95 -4.57 -9.99
N ASP A 209 -20.25 -4.45 -10.12
CA ASP A 209 -20.97 -3.61 -11.10
C ASP A 209 -20.67 -3.84 -12.59
N TRP A 210 -19.82 -4.79 -12.98
CA TRP A 210 -19.42 -4.98 -14.38
C TRP A 210 -20.60 -5.26 -15.34
N THR A 211 -21.61 -5.95 -14.85
CA THR A 211 -22.83 -6.22 -15.62
C THR A 211 -23.70 -4.98 -15.78
N ASP A 212 -23.83 -4.19 -14.72
CA ASP A 212 -24.62 -2.97 -14.71
C ASP A 212 -23.96 -1.89 -15.57
N LEU A 213 -22.63 -1.74 -15.50
CA LEU A 213 -21.87 -0.86 -16.39
C LEU A 213 -22.08 -1.25 -17.87
N ARG A 214 -22.04 -2.55 -18.19
CA ARG A 214 -22.33 -3.04 -19.54
C ARG A 214 -23.76 -2.67 -19.98
N TYR A 215 -24.76 -2.86 -19.12
CA TYR A 215 -26.16 -2.51 -19.44
C TYR A 215 -26.33 -0.99 -19.61
N ASN A 216 -25.71 -0.19 -18.75
CA ASN A 216 -25.76 1.27 -18.86
C ASN A 216 -25.16 1.75 -20.20
N HIS A 217 -24.03 1.18 -20.64
CA HIS A 217 -23.45 1.54 -21.94
C HIS A 217 -24.29 1.06 -23.12
N ILE A 218 -24.98 -0.09 -23.03
CA ILE A 218 -25.93 -0.52 -24.04
C ILE A 218 -27.08 0.49 -24.13
N THR A 219 -27.66 0.88 -23.00
CA THR A 219 -28.74 1.88 -22.95
C THR A 219 -28.27 3.25 -23.50
N ALA A 220 -27.04 3.68 -23.14
CA ALA A 220 -26.44 4.89 -23.70
C ALA A 220 -26.29 4.83 -25.22
N SER A 221 -25.93 3.66 -25.76
CA SER A 221 -25.86 3.44 -27.22
C SER A 221 -27.26 3.45 -27.85
N GLU A 222 -28.25 2.83 -27.26
CA GLU A 222 -29.64 2.83 -27.75
C GLU A 222 -30.23 4.25 -27.76
N TYR A 223 -29.83 5.09 -26.80
CA TYR A 223 -30.23 6.50 -26.77
C TYR A 223 -29.41 7.39 -27.73
N GLY A 224 -28.38 6.82 -28.39
CA GLY A 224 -27.51 7.56 -29.29
C GLY A 224 -26.55 8.54 -28.62
N LEU A 225 -26.30 8.35 -27.33
CA LEU A 225 -25.32 9.14 -26.54
C LEU A 225 -23.89 8.67 -26.80
N ILE A 226 -23.70 7.38 -27.11
CA ILE A 226 -22.43 6.82 -27.58
C ILE A 226 -22.64 6.06 -28.88
N HIS A 227 -21.56 5.94 -29.71
CA HIS A 227 -21.66 5.32 -31.05
C HIS A 227 -20.95 3.96 -31.10
N VAL A 228 -21.26 3.08 -30.14
CA VAL A 228 -20.64 1.75 -30.02
C VAL A 228 -21.77 0.70 -29.98
N ASN A 229 -21.69 -0.32 -30.83
CA ASN A 229 -22.72 -1.37 -30.83
C ASN A 229 -22.62 -2.29 -29.61
N SER A 230 -23.73 -2.93 -29.25
CA SER A 230 -23.84 -3.75 -28.03
C SER A 230 -22.90 -4.97 -28.03
N ALA A 231 -22.50 -5.48 -29.19
CA ALA A 231 -21.55 -6.59 -29.29
C ALA A 231 -20.13 -6.14 -28.86
N VAL A 232 -19.69 -4.95 -29.31
CA VAL A 232 -18.39 -4.38 -28.93
C VAL A 232 -18.41 -4.02 -27.44
N ILE A 233 -19.48 -3.42 -26.93
CA ILE A 233 -19.65 -3.11 -25.50
C ILE A 233 -19.50 -4.40 -24.68
N THR A 234 -20.23 -5.44 -25.04
CA THR A 234 -20.17 -6.74 -24.34
C THR A 234 -18.78 -7.37 -24.40
N THR A 235 -18.16 -7.34 -25.59
CA THR A 235 -16.79 -7.90 -25.75
C THR A 235 -15.78 -7.15 -24.92
N TYR A 236 -15.86 -5.83 -24.83
CA TYR A 236 -14.96 -5.02 -24.00
C TYR A 236 -15.03 -5.44 -22.53
N HIS A 237 -16.22 -5.40 -21.91
CA HIS A 237 -16.38 -5.72 -20.48
C HIS A 237 -16.04 -7.18 -20.17
N VAL A 238 -16.50 -8.14 -21.01
CA VAL A 238 -16.19 -9.56 -20.81
C VAL A 238 -14.69 -9.82 -20.99
N SER A 239 -14.05 -9.24 -22.02
CA SER A 239 -12.62 -9.43 -22.23
C SER A 239 -11.78 -8.81 -21.12
N TRP A 240 -12.16 -7.64 -20.61
CA TRP A 240 -11.51 -7.05 -19.45
C TRP A 240 -11.63 -7.97 -18.22
N PHE A 241 -12.85 -8.40 -17.89
CA PHE A 241 -13.07 -9.27 -16.74
C PHE A 241 -12.25 -10.55 -16.82
N CYS A 242 -12.25 -11.25 -17.96
CA CYS A 242 -11.46 -12.46 -18.18
C CYS A 242 -9.96 -12.19 -18.07
N LEU A 243 -9.46 -11.12 -18.71
CA LEU A 243 -8.05 -10.74 -18.69
C LEU A 243 -7.60 -10.38 -17.27
N ALA A 244 -8.37 -9.54 -16.58
CA ALA A 244 -8.08 -9.10 -15.23
C ALA A 244 -8.05 -10.27 -14.23
N ALA A 245 -9.04 -11.18 -14.31
CA ALA A 245 -9.07 -12.40 -13.50
C ALA A 245 -7.85 -13.29 -13.76
N PHE A 246 -7.48 -13.49 -15.04
CA PHE A 246 -6.29 -14.25 -15.42
C PHE A 246 -4.99 -13.64 -14.88
N LEU A 247 -4.84 -12.32 -15.01
CA LEU A 247 -3.65 -11.61 -14.52
C LEU A 247 -3.59 -11.64 -12.99
N LEU A 248 -4.73 -11.49 -12.29
CA LEU A 248 -4.80 -11.58 -10.84
C LEU A 248 -4.42 -12.99 -10.35
N LEU A 249 -4.93 -14.05 -10.99
CA LEU A 249 -4.57 -15.43 -10.67
C LEU A 249 -3.07 -15.67 -10.88
N ASN A 250 -2.49 -15.17 -11.96
CA ASN A 250 -1.05 -15.28 -12.22
C ASN A 250 -0.22 -14.55 -11.16
N LEU A 251 -0.69 -13.38 -10.69
CA LEU A 251 -0.04 -12.63 -9.63
C LEU A 251 -0.03 -13.44 -8.33
N VAL A 252 -1.18 -13.98 -7.92
CA VAL A 252 -1.30 -14.80 -6.70
C VAL A 252 -0.47 -16.08 -6.79
N THR A 253 -0.57 -16.79 -7.91
CA THR A 253 0.21 -18.03 -8.14
C THR A 253 1.71 -17.74 -8.12
N GLY A 254 2.15 -16.66 -8.75
CA GLY A 254 3.54 -16.21 -8.74
C GLY A 254 4.04 -15.93 -7.31
N ALA A 255 3.22 -15.30 -6.46
CA ALA A 255 3.54 -15.08 -5.06
C ALA A 255 3.69 -16.39 -4.27
N VAL A 256 2.79 -17.34 -4.48
CA VAL A 256 2.82 -18.65 -3.80
C VAL A 256 4.07 -19.43 -4.20
N ILE A 257 4.36 -19.52 -5.50
CA ILE A 257 5.55 -20.24 -6.02
C ILE A 257 6.84 -19.60 -5.49
N ASN A 258 6.93 -18.26 -5.50
CA ASN A 258 8.11 -17.57 -4.99
C ASN A 258 8.32 -17.80 -3.48
N ASN A 259 7.25 -17.78 -2.68
CA ASN A 259 7.35 -18.06 -1.24
C ASN A 259 7.77 -19.51 -0.97
N TYR A 260 7.28 -20.45 -1.78
CA TYR A 260 7.69 -21.85 -1.72
C TYR A 260 9.17 -22.03 -2.05
N GLN A 261 9.66 -21.34 -3.10
CA GLN A 261 11.08 -21.37 -3.49
C GLN A 261 11.98 -20.82 -2.37
N ILE A 262 11.61 -19.69 -1.76
CA ILE A 262 12.34 -19.10 -0.63
C ILE A 262 12.43 -20.10 0.53
N ALA A 263 11.34 -20.81 0.83
CA ALA A 263 11.31 -21.79 1.91
C ALA A 263 12.21 -22.99 1.63
N ILE A 264 12.27 -23.47 0.37
CA ILE A 264 13.19 -24.55 -0.05
C ILE A 264 14.63 -24.10 0.09
N ASP A 265 14.97 -22.90 -0.43
CA ASP A 265 16.33 -22.40 -0.41
C ASP A 265 16.85 -22.26 1.04
N GLU A 266 16.01 -21.81 1.98
CA GLU A 266 16.35 -21.74 3.40
C GLU A 266 16.61 -23.11 4.03
N VAL A 267 15.85 -24.14 3.65
CA VAL A 267 16.07 -25.52 4.13
C VAL A 267 17.38 -26.08 3.59
N ASP A 268 17.67 -25.82 2.31
CA ASP A 268 18.90 -26.32 1.70
C ASP A 268 20.16 -25.61 2.21
N GLU A 269 20.09 -24.31 2.53
CA GLU A 269 21.17 -23.59 3.20
C GLU A 269 21.46 -24.18 4.60
N LYS A 270 20.42 -24.43 5.40
CA LYS A 270 20.58 -25.05 6.74
C LYS A 270 21.26 -26.42 6.64
N LYS A 271 20.83 -27.27 5.70
CA LYS A 271 21.46 -28.57 5.48
C LYS A 271 22.93 -28.48 5.05
N LYS A 272 23.29 -27.47 4.26
CA LYS A 272 24.69 -27.22 3.86
C LYS A 272 25.55 -26.79 5.04
N ASP A 273 25.00 -25.95 5.92
CA ASP A 273 25.72 -25.48 7.10
C ASP A 273 25.90 -26.58 8.16
N GLU A 274 24.90 -27.44 8.34
CA GLU A 274 25.03 -28.65 9.19
C GLU A 274 26.13 -29.59 8.66
N LYS A 275 26.13 -29.90 7.36
CA LYS A 275 27.17 -30.72 6.75
C LYS A 275 28.59 -30.14 6.83
N LYS A 276 28.71 -28.78 6.85
CA LYS A 276 30.01 -28.13 7.04
C LYS A 276 30.49 -28.23 8.48
N LYS A 277 29.59 -28.14 9.46
CA LYS A 277 29.90 -28.33 10.88
C LYS A 277 30.36 -29.77 11.17
N ASP A 278 29.64 -30.75 10.70
CA ASP A 278 30.00 -32.18 10.89
C ASP A 278 31.38 -32.50 10.27
N LYS A 279 31.71 -31.93 9.12
CA LYS A 279 33.03 -32.08 8.50
C LYS A 279 34.15 -31.36 9.26
N SER A 280 33.85 -30.24 9.92
CA SER A 280 34.84 -29.53 10.72
C SER A 280 35.14 -30.22 12.04
N ASP A 281 34.18 -30.92 12.61
CA ASP A 281 34.35 -31.68 13.87
C ASP A 281 35.03 -33.02 13.63
N SER A 282 34.74 -33.71 12.52
CA SER A 282 35.44 -34.94 12.12
C SER A 282 36.88 -34.77 11.65
N SER A 283 37.34 -33.51 11.39
CA SER A 283 38.73 -33.23 11.06
C SER A 283 39.59 -32.82 12.27
N LYS A 284 39.02 -32.79 13.46
CA LYS A 284 39.69 -32.44 14.72
C LYS A 284 39.93 -33.63 15.63
N GLU A 285 39.38 -34.79 15.29
CA GLU A 285 39.75 -36.10 15.86
C GLU A 285 40.85 -36.75 15.00
#